data_e041be9adeb69d433ab4df020832becc
#
_entry.id   e041be9adeb69d433ab4df020832becc
#
_cell.length_a   1.000
_cell.length_b   1.000
_cell.length_c   1.000
_cell.angle_alpha   90.00
_cell.angle_beta   90.00
_cell.angle_gamma   90.00
#
_symmetry.space_group_name_H-M   'P 1'
#
loop_
_entity.id
_entity.type
_entity.pdbx_description
1 polymer ?
#
loop_
_entity_poly.entity_id
_entity_poly.type
_entity_poly.pdbx_seq_one_letter_code
_entity_poly.pdbx_strand_id
1 'polypeptide(L)'
;MSENDDAVLTAAVGYAYYALPGTASPTPAQLKTIDLEKPQLWTATGWSSVGHTSRGTMPEFGYEGGEGEVKGSWQKKKLREISPDDPVDFLTMVLHQFDETGLGLYYGDNASSVAGEFGVASGTPTNEKAGLVIIEDGDLRLGFHFKRSSVKRDDAIELPIDDLAALPIRFTFLDYEDDPLLFKWINEDLFNVEDPTP
;
A
#
# COMPACT_ATOMS: atom_id res chain seq x y z
N MET A 1 6.49 15.51 -26.35
CA MET A 1 5.70 14.52 -25.61
C MET A 1 4.28 14.62 -26.16
N SER A 2 3.73 13.56 -26.71
CA SER A 2 2.31 13.50 -27.03
C SER A 2 1.54 13.23 -25.73
N GLU A 3 0.34 13.78 -25.62
CA GLU A 3 -0.60 13.42 -24.57
C GLU A 3 -0.90 11.92 -24.71
N ASN A 4 -0.97 11.22 -23.58
CA ASN A 4 -1.29 9.78 -23.52
C ASN A 4 -2.61 9.62 -22.76
N ASP A 5 -3.71 9.62 -23.50
CA ASP A 5 -5.05 9.52 -22.94
C ASP A 5 -5.27 8.17 -22.24
N ASP A 6 -4.58 7.10 -22.68
CA ASP A 6 -4.66 5.77 -22.09
C ASP A 6 -3.99 5.69 -20.69
N ALA A 7 -3.20 6.68 -20.34
CA ALA A 7 -2.58 6.79 -19.01
C ALA A 7 -3.41 7.58 -17.99
N VAL A 8 -4.57 8.11 -18.40
CA VAL A 8 -5.50 8.80 -17.51
C VAL A 8 -6.37 7.77 -16.82
N LEU A 9 -6.28 7.69 -15.48
CA LEU A 9 -6.89 6.65 -14.68
C LEU A 9 -8.02 7.20 -13.81
N THR A 10 -9.13 6.48 -13.75
CA THR A 10 -10.20 6.67 -12.78
C THR A 10 -10.21 5.52 -11.77
N ALA A 11 -9.84 5.78 -10.54
CA ALA A 11 -9.80 4.76 -9.48
C ALA A 11 -11.22 4.42 -8.96
N ALA A 12 -12.11 3.97 -9.85
CA ALA A 12 -13.50 3.67 -9.51
C ALA A 12 -13.66 2.32 -8.80
N VAL A 13 -12.80 1.36 -9.13
CA VAL A 13 -12.75 0.02 -8.53
C VAL A 13 -11.30 -0.31 -8.18
N GLY A 14 -11.09 -0.91 -7.01
CA GLY A 14 -9.78 -1.31 -6.59
C GLY A 14 -9.83 -2.45 -5.59
N TYR A 15 -8.72 -3.19 -5.52
CA TYR A 15 -8.54 -4.33 -4.64
C TYR A 15 -7.23 -4.18 -3.90
N ALA A 16 -7.26 -4.47 -2.61
CA ALA A 16 -6.06 -4.44 -1.79
C ALA A 16 -5.78 -5.83 -1.18
N TYR A 17 -4.51 -6.18 -1.16
CA TYR A 17 -4.03 -7.47 -0.68
C TYR A 17 -2.82 -7.28 0.22
N TYR A 18 -2.64 -8.24 1.12
CA TYR A 18 -1.47 -8.32 1.97
C TYR A 18 -0.86 -9.72 1.90
N ALA A 19 0.41 -9.82 2.25
CA ALA A 19 1.16 -11.07 2.32
C ALA A 19 2.30 -10.97 3.33
N LEU A 20 3.04 -12.05 3.51
CA LEU A 20 4.29 -12.01 4.28
C LEU A 20 5.32 -11.11 3.58
N PRO A 21 6.20 -10.42 4.34
CA PRO A 21 7.27 -9.63 3.77
C PRO A 21 8.08 -10.41 2.73
N GLY A 22 8.44 -9.76 1.63
CA GLY A 22 9.19 -10.37 0.53
C GLY A 22 8.35 -11.11 -0.51
N THR A 23 7.03 -11.24 -0.33
CA THR A 23 6.16 -11.89 -1.31
C THR A 23 6.20 -11.17 -2.66
N ALA A 24 6.45 -11.92 -3.72
CA ALA A 24 6.52 -11.39 -5.09
C ALA A 24 5.15 -10.96 -5.59
N SER A 25 5.11 -9.85 -6.34
CA SER A 25 3.89 -9.43 -7.06
C SER A 25 3.62 -10.32 -8.26
N PRO A 26 2.38 -10.35 -8.78
CA PRO A 26 2.12 -10.82 -10.13
C PRO A 26 2.99 -10.06 -11.15
N THR A 27 3.36 -10.74 -12.25
CA THR A 27 4.05 -10.06 -13.36
C THR A 27 3.08 -9.13 -14.09
N PRO A 28 3.56 -8.13 -14.87
CA PRO A 28 2.70 -7.24 -15.64
C PRO A 28 1.69 -8.00 -16.53
N ALA A 29 2.13 -9.05 -17.23
CA ALA A 29 1.26 -9.87 -18.06
C ALA A 29 0.21 -10.66 -17.25
N GLN A 30 0.59 -11.17 -16.07
CA GLN A 30 -0.35 -11.86 -15.18
C GLN A 30 -1.41 -10.91 -14.64
N LEU A 31 -1.04 -9.67 -14.32
CA LEU A 31 -1.96 -8.67 -13.75
C LEU A 31 -3.21 -8.44 -14.61
N LYS A 32 -3.08 -8.57 -15.93
CA LYS A 32 -4.20 -8.43 -16.87
C LYS A 32 -5.26 -9.54 -16.75
N THR A 33 -4.86 -10.73 -16.35
CA THR A 33 -5.70 -11.94 -16.46
C THR A 33 -6.08 -12.60 -15.16
N ILE A 34 -5.46 -12.22 -14.04
CA ILE A 34 -5.78 -12.79 -12.72
C ILE A 34 -7.20 -12.46 -12.28
N ASP A 35 -7.83 -13.43 -11.59
CA ASP A 35 -9.11 -13.23 -10.92
C ASP A 35 -8.86 -12.46 -9.62
N LEU A 36 -9.26 -11.19 -9.58
CA LEU A 36 -9.02 -10.30 -8.45
C LEU A 36 -9.79 -10.71 -7.18
N GLU A 37 -10.89 -11.45 -7.33
CA GLU A 37 -11.66 -11.95 -6.20
C GLU A 37 -11.05 -13.22 -5.58
N LYS A 38 -10.12 -13.88 -6.29
CA LYS A 38 -9.54 -15.18 -5.90
C LYS A 38 -8.01 -15.17 -5.85
N PRO A 39 -7.39 -14.34 -4.98
CA PRO A 39 -5.92 -14.24 -4.89
C PRO A 39 -5.23 -15.56 -4.58
N GLN A 40 -5.92 -16.51 -3.92
CA GLN A 40 -5.39 -17.85 -3.63
C GLN A 40 -5.14 -18.71 -4.89
N LEU A 41 -5.71 -18.35 -6.04
CA LEU A 41 -5.51 -19.03 -7.32
C LEU A 41 -4.40 -18.40 -8.17
N TRP A 42 -3.79 -17.32 -7.73
CA TRP A 42 -2.73 -16.66 -8.49
C TRP A 42 -1.45 -17.50 -8.52
N THR A 43 -0.70 -17.37 -9.61
CA THR A 43 0.63 -17.99 -9.72
C THR A 43 1.62 -17.38 -8.73
N ALA A 44 1.52 -16.06 -8.48
CA ALA A 44 2.19 -15.39 -7.37
C ALA A 44 1.42 -15.72 -6.08
N THR A 45 1.86 -16.73 -5.35
CA THR A 45 1.17 -17.26 -4.16
C THR A 45 1.42 -16.42 -2.90
N GLY A 46 0.58 -16.65 -1.89
CA GLY A 46 0.73 -16.05 -0.56
C GLY A 46 -0.06 -14.75 -0.35
N TRP A 47 -0.77 -14.28 -1.36
CA TRP A 47 -1.62 -13.09 -1.25
C TRP A 47 -2.98 -13.41 -0.63
N SER A 48 -3.41 -12.55 0.27
CA SER A 48 -4.75 -12.57 0.90
C SER A 48 -5.41 -11.20 0.72
N SER A 49 -6.71 -11.18 0.48
CA SER A 49 -7.46 -9.92 0.41
C SER A 49 -7.52 -9.26 1.79
N VAL A 50 -7.45 -7.94 1.84
CA VAL A 50 -7.70 -7.16 3.06
C VAL A 50 -9.20 -7.08 3.40
N GLY A 51 -10.06 -7.56 2.50
CA GLY A 51 -11.52 -7.46 2.62
C GLY A 51 -12.09 -6.18 2.01
N HIS A 52 -13.25 -5.76 2.50
CA HIS A 52 -13.92 -4.55 2.03
C HIS A 52 -13.21 -3.30 2.55
N THR A 53 -12.89 -2.40 1.62
CA THR A 53 -12.31 -1.08 1.90
C THR A 53 -13.32 0.03 1.66
N SER A 54 -13.12 1.18 2.28
CA SER A 54 -13.99 2.33 2.12
C SER A 54 -13.96 2.87 0.69
N ARG A 55 -15.13 3.19 0.18
CA ARG A 55 -15.29 3.94 -1.07
C ARG A 55 -15.32 5.45 -0.84
N GLY A 56 -15.71 5.88 0.36
CA GLY A 56 -15.75 7.29 0.74
C GLY A 56 -14.37 7.84 1.08
N THR A 57 -13.50 6.97 1.62
CA THR A 57 -12.11 7.29 1.95
C THR A 57 -11.22 6.31 1.19
N MET A 58 -10.84 6.71 -0.02
CA MET A 58 -10.00 5.89 -0.91
C MET A 58 -8.59 5.70 -0.32
N PRO A 59 -7.88 4.62 -0.69
CA PRO A 59 -6.47 4.48 -0.34
C PRO A 59 -5.65 5.70 -0.77
N GLU A 60 -4.85 6.23 0.15
CA GLU A 60 -4.03 7.42 -0.07
C GLU A 60 -2.55 7.06 0.04
N PHE A 61 -1.79 7.42 -1.00
CA PHE A 61 -0.33 7.31 -1.03
C PHE A 61 0.25 8.63 -0.60
N GLY A 62 1.00 8.65 0.49
CA GLY A 62 1.58 9.84 1.05
C GLY A 62 3.03 9.67 1.46
N TYR A 63 3.64 10.76 1.85
CA TYR A 63 4.97 10.78 2.44
C TYR A 63 5.03 11.81 3.59
N GLU A 64 5.92 11.56 4.53
CA GLU A 64 6.20 12.47 5.65
C GLU A 64 7.71 12.71 5.76
N GLY A 65 8.09 13.90 6.20
CA GLY A 65 9.51 14.28 6.32
C GLY A 65 10.12 14.67 4.97
N GLY A 66 11.45 14.60 4.90
CA GLY A 66 12.21 15.00 3.70
C GLY A 66 12.21 16.51 3.44
N GLU A 67 11.68 17.32 4.35
CA GLU A 67 11.64 18.76 4.17
C GLU A 67 13.07 19.35 4.16
N GLY A 68 13.40 20.04 3.08
CA GLY A 68 14.67 20.72 2.93
C GLY A 68 14.70 22.05 3.65
N GLU A 69 15.74 22.28 4.45
CA GLU A 69 16.02 23.60 5.00
C GLU A 69 17.01 24.37 4.12
N VAL A 70 16.60 25.54 3.62
CA VAL A 70 17.49 26.39 2.83
C VAL A 70 18.46 27.10 3.75
N LYS A 71 19.73 26.73 3.69
CA LYS A 71 20.82 27.37 4.42
C LYS A 71 21.44 28.49 3.60
N GLY A 72 21.70 29.60 4.26
CA GLY A 72 22.40 30.73 3.70
C GLY A 72 23.80 30.94 4.30
N SER A 73 24.59 31.80 3.66
CA SER A 73 25.76 32.40 4.24
C SER A 73 25.56 33.89 4.38
N TRP A 74 26.49 34.56 5.04
CA TRP A 74 26.43 36.02 5.21
C TRP A 74 26.41 36.75 3.84
N GLN A 75 27.02 36.15 2.80
CA GLN A 75 27.11 36.70 1.46
C GLN A 75 25.95 36.29 0.56
N LYS A 76 25.29 35.15 0.85
CA LYS A 76 24.17 34.63 0.06
C LYS A 76 23.07 34.11 0.98
N LYS A 77 21.87 34.70 0.90
CA LYS A 77 20.71 34.31 1.73
C LYS A 77 20.22 32.88 1.45
N LYS A 78 20.35 32.39 0.23
CA LYS A 78 19.97 31.04 -0.20
C LYS A 78 21.17 30.41 -0.88
N LEU A 79 21.95 29.63 -0.14
CA LEU A 79 23.19 29.03 -0.65
C LEU A 79 22.93 27.61 -1.15
N ARG A 80 22.31 26.78 -0.33
CA ARG A 80 21.92 25.41 -0.65
C ARG A 80 20.76 24.95 0.22
N GLU A 81 20.03 23.97 -0.25
CA GLU A 81 19.05 23.22 0.51
C GLU A 81 19.71 21.97 1.11
N ILE A 82 19.38 21.66 2.34
CA ILE A 82 19.85 20.48 3.07
C ILE A 82 18.59 19.79 3.60
N SER A 83 18.37 18.56 3.16
CA SER A 83 17.36 17.66 3.76
C SER A 83 18.09 16.76 4.74
N PRO A 84 17.83 16.86 6.06
CA PRO A 84 18.50 16.03 7.05
C PRO A 84 18.07 14.57 7.02
N ASP A 85 16.81 14.33 6.66
CA ASP A 85 16.18 13.01 6.67
C ASP A 85 15.52 12.72 5.32
N ASP A 86 15.52 11.45 4.92
CA ASP A 86 14.77 10.98 3.75
C ASP A 86 13.28 10.96 4.08
N PRO A 87 12.41 11.19 3.06
CA PRO A 87 10.96 11.06 3.25
C PRO A 87 10.59 9.62 3.61
N VAL A 88 9.57 9.46 4.46
CA VAL A 88 8.98 8.18 4.81
C VAL A 88 7.68 8.02 4.04
N ASP A 89 7.67 7.14 3.06
CA ASP A 89 6.50 6.85 2.24
C ASP A 89 5.54 5.91 2.94
N PHE A 90 4.25 6.09 2.69
CA PHE A 90 3.20 5.27 3.28
C PHE A 90 1.96 5.15 2.39
N LEU A 91 1.12 4.17 2.73
CA LEU A 91 -0.22 3.98 2.21
C LEU A 91 -1.19 3.94 3.38
N THR A 92 -2.24 4.75 3.35
CA THR A 92 -3.37 4.65 4.28
C THR A 92 -4.59 4.07 3.58
N MET A 93 -5.42 3.34 4.30
CA MET A 93 -6.70 2.86 3.84
C MET A 93 -7.64 2.60 5.01
N VAL A 94 -8.95 2.60 4.73
CA VAL A 94 -9.99 2.31 5.71
C VAL A 94 -10.64 0.98 5.38
N LEU A 95 -10.62 0.03 6.34
CA LEU A 95 -11.27 -1.27 6.23
C LEU A 95 -12.66 -1.22 6.87
N HIS A 96 -13.60 -2.01 6.34
CA HIS A 96 -14.97 -2.15 6.87
C HIS A 96 -15.24 -3.52 7.48
N GLN A 97 -14.27 -4.44 7.45
CA GLN A 97 -14.43 -5.78 8.02
C GLN A 97 -13.78 -5.87 9.39
N PHE A 98 -14.56 -6.37 10.36
CA PHE A 98 -14.16 -6.59 11.76
C PHE A 98 -13.93 -8.08 12.03
N ASP A 99 -13.31 -8.77 11.08
CA ASP A 99 -12.92 -10.16 11.21
C ASP A 99 -11.45 -10.29 11.67
N GLU A 100 -10.95 -11.51 11.73
CA GLU A 100 -9.57 -11.79 12.14
C GLU A 100 -8.55 -11.09 11.25
N THR A 101 -8.83 -10.95 9.97
CA THR A 101 -7.97 -10.23 9.02
C THR A 101 -7.94 -8.73 9.30
N GLY A 102 -9.10 -8.08 9.35
CA GLY A 102 -9.21 -6.65 9.59
C GLY A 102 -8.63 -6.24 10.94
N LEU A 103 -9.03 -6.96 12.01
CA LEU A 103 -8.50 -6.72 13.35
C LEU A 103 -7.00 -7.05 13.45
N GLY A 104 -6.54 -8.08 12.74
CA GLY A 104 -5.13 -8.45 12.67
C GLY A 104 -4.27 -7.39 11.98
N LEU A 105 -4.76 -6.77 10.92
CA LEU A 105 -4.06 -5.63 10.29
C LEU A 105 -4.04 -4.39 11.20
N TYR A 106 -5.12 -4.15 11.95
CA TYR A 106 -5.24 -2.98 12.82
C TYR A 106 -4.47 -3.12 14.14
N TYR A 107 -4.53 -4.29 14.81
CA TYR A 107 -3.94 -4.51 16.13
C TYR A 107 -2.70 -5.41 16.15
N GLY A 108 -2.45 -6.17 15.09
CA GLY A 108 -1.50 -7.28 15.06
C GLY A 108 -2.18 -8.63 15.29
N ASP A 109 -1.38 -9.67 15.42
CA ASP A 109 -1.87 -11.05 15.54
C ASP A 109 -2.77 -11.24 16.76
N ASN A 110 -3.78 -12.13 16.63
CA ASN A 110 -4.68 -12.49 17.71
C ASN A 110 -3.92 -13.13 18.87
N ALA A 111 -3.97 -12.52 20.05
CA ALA A 111 -3.32 -13.02 21.27
C ALA A 111 -4.22 -13.93 22.12
N SER A 112 -5.52 -14.09 21.81
CA SER A 112 -6.42 -15.00 22.51
C SER A 112 -6.27 -16.42 21.98
N SER A 113 -6.26 -17.41 22.87
CA SER A 113 -6.35 -18.83 22.53
C SER A 113 -7.79 -19.38 22.60
N VAL A 114 -8.75 -18.53 22.92
CA VAL A 114 -10.16 -18.93 23.08
C VAL A 114 -10.88 -18.75 21.75
N ALA A 115 -11.56 -19.79 21.28
CA ALA A 115 -12.33 -19.73 20.05
C ALA A 115 -13.45 -18.68 20.14
N GLY A 116 -13.53 -17.82 19.11
CA GLY A 116 -14.52 -16.73 19.05
C GLY A 116 -14.07 -15.43 19.74
N GLU A 117 -12.82 -15.35 20.20
CA GLU A 117 -12.26 -14.14 20.77
C GLU A 117 -11.10 -13.61 19.92
N PHE A 118 -10.99 -12.31 19.83
CA PHE A 118 -9.81 -11.63 19.32
C PHE A 118 -9.16 -10.84 20.46
N GLY A 119 -8.00 -11.30 20.92
CA GLY A 119 -7.25 -10.68 22.01
C GLY A 119 -6.15 -9.76 21.46
N VAL A 120 -6.01 -8.61 22.07
CA VAL A 120 -4.91 -7.68 21.77
C VAL A 120 -3.85 -7.79 22.86
N ALA A 121 -2.61 -8.10 22.46
CA ALA A 121 -1.49 -8.16 23.41
C ALA A 121 -1.15 -6.78 23.97
N SER A 122 -0.70 -6.76 25.22
CA SER A 122 -0.15 -5.54 25.81
C SER A 122 1.21 -5.23 25.16
N GLY A 123 1.37 -4.03 24.61
CA GLY A 123 2.57 -3.60 23.90
C GLY A 123 2.28 -3.25 22.44
N THR A 124 3.33 -3.00 21.68
CA THR A 124 3.24 -2.71 20.23
C THR A 124 3.83 -3.91 19.48
N PRO A 125 3.02 -4.87 19.03
CA PRO A 125 3.53 -5.99 18.25
C PRO A 125 4.08 -5.49 16.92
N THR A 126 5.14 -6.14 16.44
CA THR A 126 5.64 -5.93 15.10
C THR A 126 4.66 -6.58 14.12
N ASN A 127 4.01 -5.78 13.28
CA ASN A 127 3.10 -6.25 12.25
C ASN A 127 3.65 -5.82 10.90
N GLU A 128 4.43 -6.70 10.27
CA GLU A 128 5.05 -6.40 8.99
C GLU A 128 4.38 -7.21 7.88
N LYS A 129 4.04 -6.53 6.79
CA LYS A 129 3.39 -7.14 5.62
C LYS A 129 3.98 -6.58 4.33
N ALA A 130 3.95 -7.41 3.29
CA ALA A 130 3.96 -6.95 1.91
C ALA A 130 2.56 -6.52 1.54
N GLY A 131 2.44 -5.59 0.59
CA GLY A 131 1.15 -5.13 0.11
C GLY A 131 1.08 -5.00 -1.41
N LEU A 132 -0.11 -5.19 -1.93
CA LEU A 132 -0.43 -5.04 -3.34
C LEU A 132 -1.80 -4.38 -3.47
N VAL A 133 -1.85 -3.23 -4.13
CA VAL A 133 -3.09 -2.56 -4.50
C VAL A 133 -3.24 -2.64 -6.01
N ILE A 134 -4.41 -3.02 -6.50
CA ILE A 134 -4.73 -3.09 -7.92
C ILE A 134 -5.93 -2.18 -8.17
N ILE A 135 -5.74 -1.18 -9.02
CA ILE A 135 -6.79 -0.29 -9.49
C ILE A 135 -7.24 -0.80 -10.86
N GLU A 136 -8.56 -0.89 -11.05
CA GLU A 136 -9.18 -1.34 -12.28
C GLU A 136 -10.03 -0.21 -12.88
N ASP A 137 -9.73 0.15 -14.13
CA ASP A 137 -10.47 1.13 -14.92
C ASP A 137 -10.72 0.56 -16.32
N GLY A 138 -11.90 -0.06 -16.51
CA GLY A 138 -12.20 -0.79 -17.71
C GLY A 138 -11.24 -1.96 -17.95
N ASP A 139 -10.51 -1.92 -19.05
CA ASP A 139 -9.50 -2.94 -19.39
C ASP A 139 -8.13 -2.64 -18.79
N LEU A 140 -7.93 -1.46 -18.24
CA LEU A 140 -6.67 -1.04 -17.62
C LEU A 140 -6.60 -1.51 -16.18
N ARG A 141 -5.52 -2.20 -15.82
CA ARG A 141 -5.19 -2.57 -14.44
C ARG A 141 -3.83 -2.04 -14.05
N LEU A 142 -3.81 -1.18 -13.04
CA LEU A 142 -2.59 -0.62 -12.48
C LEU A 142 -2.34 -1.23 -11.10
N GLY A 143 -1.22 -1.95 -10.94
CA GLY A 143 -0.78 -2.51 -9.67
C GLY A 143 0.22 -1.59 -8.97
N PHE A 144 0.13 -1.53 -7.65
CA PHE A 144 1.11 -0.92 -6.77
C PHE A 144 1.57 -1.95 -5.75
N HIS A 145 2.87 -2.21 -5.66
CA HIS A 145 3.44 -3.26 -4.83
C HIS A 145 4.61 -2.75 -3.99
N PHE A 146 4.63 -3.12 -2.72
CA PHE A 146 5.76 -2.95 -1.81
C PHE A 146 6.03 -4.27 -1.08
N LYS A 147 7.32 -4.61 -0.91
CA LYS A 147 7.75 -5.90 -0.34
C LYS A 147 7.66 -5.95 1.17
N ARG A 148 7.77 -4.80 1.85
CA ARG A 148 7.75 -4.74 3.31
C ARG A 148 7.18 -3.42 3.78
N SER A 149 6.34 -3.48 4.79
CA SER A 149 5.83 -2.32 5.50
C SER A 149 5.57 -2.65 6.96
N SER A 150 5.60 -1.64 7.81
CA SER A 150 5.04 -1.71 9.16
C SER A 150 3.58 -1.31 9.12
N VAL A 151 2.68 -2.24 9.48
CA VAL A 151 1.24 -1.99 9.50
C VAL A 151 0.84 -1.55 10.90
N LYS A 152 0.12 -0.43 10.98
CA LYS A 152 -0.31 0.16 12.26
C LYS A 152 -1.69 0.81 12.09
N ARG A 153 -2.30 1.08 13.24
CA ARG A 153 -3.46 1.98 13.33
C ARG A 153 -3.08 3.36 12.83
N ASP A 154 -3.88 3.91 11.94
CA ASP A 154 -3.71 5.29 11.48
C ASP A 154 -4.53 6.26 12.32
N ASP A 155 -5.79 5.89 12.63
CA ASP A 155 -6.71 6.67 13.45
C ASP A 155 -7.59 5.75 14.31
N ALA A 156 -8.50 6.35 15.09
CA ALA A 156 -9.47 5.66 15.92
C ALA A 156 -10.47 4.83 15.10
N ILE A 157 -11.01 3.78 15.71
CA ILE A 157 -12.14 3.03 15.14
C ILE A 157 -13.38 3.91 15.17
N GLU A 158 -14.04 4.06 14.04
CA GLU A 158 -15.30 4.77 13.92
C GLU A 158 -16.47 3.78 13.87
N LEU A 159 -17.50 4.04 14.67
CA LEU A 159 -18.73 3.24 14.75
C LEU A 159 -19.93 4.16 14.55
N PRO A 160 -20.15 4.72 13.35
CA PRO A 160 -21.26 5.61 13.06
C PRO A 160 -22.59 4.84 13.04
N ILE A 161 -23.70 5.55 13.24
CA ILE A 161 -25.05 4.95 13.21
C ILE A 161 -25.59 4.85 11.76
N ASP A 162 -25.18 5.77 10.92
CA ASP A 162 -25.70 6.02 9.56
C ASP A 162 -24.67 5.73 8.45
N ASP A 163 -23.52 5.15 8.80
CA ASP A 163 -22.47 4.76 7.85
C ASP A 163 -21.82 3.44 8.28
N LEU A 164 -20.92 2.92 7.47
CA LEU A 164 -20.16 1.70 7.77
C LEU A 164 -19.11 1.97 8.84
N ALA A 165 -18.95 1.02 9.76
CA ALA A 165 -17.88 1.04 10.74
C ALA A 165 -16.50 1.01 10.04
N ALA A 166 -15.52 1.72 10.58
CA ALA A 166 -14.24 1.97 9.95
C ALA A 166 -13.04 1.60 10.83
N LEU A 167 -12.07 0.93 10.23
CA LEU A 167 -10.76 0.58 10.76
C LEU A 167 -9.68 1.27 9.92
N PRO A 168 -9.24 2.49 10.26
CA PRO A 168 -8.17 3.17 9.53
C PRO A 168 -6.82 2.53 9.81
N ILE A 169 -6.11 2.07 8.77
CA ILE A 169 -4.79 1.46 8.86
C ILE A 169 -3.78 2.18 7.98
N ARG A 170 -2.51 2.09 8.38
CA ARG A 170 -1.38 2.67 7.67
C ARG A 170 -0.29 1.63 7.45
N PHE A 171 0.17 1.52 6.23
CA PHE A 171 1.35 0.77 5.82
C PHE A 171 2.50 1.76 5.62
N THR A 172 3.45 1.80 6.54
CA THR A 172 4.69 2.59 6.38
C THR A 172 5.70 1.71 5.67
N PHE A 173 6.20 2.13 4.51
CA PHE A 173 7.10 1.31 3.69
C PHE A 173 8.47 1.21 4.33
N LEU A 174 9.06 0.03 4.23
CA LEU A 174 10.37 -0.30 4.79
C LEU A 174 11.24 -0.98 3.73
N ASP A 175 12.53 -0.75 3.79
CA ASP A 175 13.49 -1.48 2.97
C ASP A 175 13.37 -2.99 3.18
N TYR A 176 13.57 -3.75 2.13
CA TYR A 176 13.56 -5.20 2.17
C TYR A 176 14.86 -5.77 1.63
N GLU A 177 15.69 -6.31 2.52
CA GLU A 177 17.00 -6.90 2.17
C GLU A 177 17.83 -5.97 1.26
N ASP A 178 18.41 -6.52 0.19
CA ASP A 178 19.20 -5.77 -0.80
C ASP A 178 18.35 -5.31 -2.00
N ASP A 179 17.01 -5.29 -1.89
CA ASP A 179 16.15 -4.80 -2.97
C ASP A 179 16.29 -3.27 -3.09
N PRO A 180 16.71 -2.75 -4.24
CA PRO A 180 16.85 -1.31 -4.43
C PRO A 180 15.51 -0.58 -4.56
N LEU A 181 14.39 -1.31 -4.65
CA LEU A 181 13.05 -0.74 -4.84
C LEU A 181 12.24 -0.77 -3.54
N LEU A 182 11.94 0.40 -3.00
CA LEU A 182 11.02 0.54 -1.88
C LEU A 182 9.60 0.09 -2.26
N PHE A 183 9.15 0.50 -3.46
CA PHE A 183 7.88 0.10 -4.08
C PHE A 183 7.98 0.14 -5.60
N LYS A 184 6.98 -0.39 -6.28
CA LYS A 184 6.88 -0.34 -7.75
C LYS A 184 5.44 -0.26 -8.23
N TRP A 185 5.25 0.42 -9.34
CA TRP A 185 4.03 0.37 -10.14
C TRP A 185 4.14 -0.72 -11.18
N ILE A 186 3.04 -1.39 -11.51
CA ILE A 186 3.02 -2.57 -12.39
C ILE A 186 1.90 -2.38 -13.42
N ASN A 187 2.29 -2.26 -14.67
CA ASN A 187 1.38 -2.31 -15.82
C ASN A 187 2.21 -2.63 -17.07
N GLU A 188 1.72 -3.47 -17.96
CA GLU A 188 2.44 -3.90 -19.15
C GLU A 188 2.46 -2.84 -20.23
N ASP A 189 1.37 -2.10 -20.37
CA ASP A 189 1.18 -1.16 -21.48
C ASP A 189 1.75 0.23 -21.17
N LEU A 190 1.65 0.67 -19.91
CA LEU A 190 2.08 2.02 -19.50
C LEU A 190 3.60 2.15 -19.30
N PHE A 191 4.27 1.05 -18.95
CA PHE A 191 5.69 1.04 -18.58
C PHE A 191 6.54 0.21 -19.54
N ASN A 192 6.14 0.11 -20.81
CA ASN A 192 6.98 -0.48 -21.86
C ASN A 192 8.22 0.39 -22.06
N VAL A 193 9.36 -0.17 -21.70
CA VAL A 193 10.65 0.35 -22.17
C VAL A 193 10.77 -0.13 -23.61
N GLU A 194 10.52 0.74 -24.59
CA GLU A 194 10.99 0.48 -25.94
C GLU A 194 12.50 0.26 -25.84
N ASP A 195 12.95 -0.93 -26.22
CA ASP A 195 14.37 -1.24 -26.33
C ASP A 195 15.00 -0.17 -27.23
N PRO A 196 16.02 0.59 -26.79
CA PRO A 196 16.64 1.56 -27.66
C PRO A 196 17.19 0.80 -28.86
N THR A 197 16.54 0.95 -30.00
CA THR A 197 16.97 0.37 -31.28
C THR A 197 18.42 0.77 -31.52
N PRO A 198 19.33 -0.18 -31.83
CA PRO A 198 20.76 0.07 -31.96
C PRO A 198 21.09 1.00 -33.13
#